data_1e8865ec418642d129b50f38bcf5363c
#
_entry.id   1e8865ec418642d129b50f38bcf5363c
#
_cell.length_a   1.000
_cell.length_b   1.000
_cell.length_c   1.000
_cell.angle_alpha   90.00
_cell.angle_beta   90.00
_cell.angle_gamma   90.00
#
_symmetry.space_group_name_H-M   'P 1'
#
loop_
_entity.id
_entity.type
_entity.pdbx_description
1 polymer ?
#
loop_
_entity_poly.entity_id
_entity_poly.type
_entity_poly.pdbx_seq_one_letter_code
_entity_poly.pdbx_strand_id
1 'polypeptide(L)'
;AVYFPWVKVADPASGFAGTLKTMPAGGSVAGYILTNDSVNGVYKAPAGVGAQLRNVIATATNLTSSNLDDLNTATYPVNAIRPIPGSGLCIMGARTISTDRNSRYVNTRRTLLQIKKRLADLTAFAVFESNNVLLWDKVRTVCTIYLNELWQAGGLKGISATSAFYVTCDDTNNTAESVAEGILNIEVGVALQTPAE
;
A
#
# COMPACT_ATOMS: atom_id res chain seq x y z
N ALA A 1 -5.52 8.99 0.38
CA ALA A 1 -4.46 9.94 0.01
C ALA A 1 -5.03 11.00 -0.92
N VAL A 2 -4.53 12.23 -0.83
CA VAL A 2 -4.90 13.36 -1.67
C VAL A 2 -3.67 13.76 -2.47
N TYR A 3 -3.86 14.15 -3.74
CA TYR A 3 -2.80 14.54 -4.67
C TYR A 3 -3.10 15.89 -5.29
N PHE A 4 -2.08 16.76 -5.36
CA PHE A 4 -2.19 18.11 -5.92
C PHE A 4 -0.88 18.46 -6.66
N PRO A 5 -0.96 19.25 -7.73
CA PRO A 5 -2.12 19.87 -8.37
C PRO A 5 -2.83 18.95 -9.38
N TRP A 6 -3.87 19.48 -10.02
CA TRP A 6 -4.44 18.88 -11.22
C TRP A 6 -3.40 18.83 -12.33
N VAL A 7 -3.59 17.96 -13.28
CA VAL A 7 -2.64 17.71 -14.37
C VAL A 7 -3.22 18.11 -15.72
N LYS A 8 -2.33 18.46 -16.65
CA LYS A 8 -2.66 18.73 -18.04
C LYS A 8 -2.22 17.56 -18.90
N VAL A 9 -3.14 17.03 -19.67
CA VAL A 9 -2.95 15.93 -20.61
C VAL A 9 -3.31 16.36 -22.02
N ALA A 10 -2.84 15.66 -23.04
CA ALA A 10 -3.32 15.87 -24.41
C ALA A 10 -4.82 15.59 -24.46
N ASP A 11 -5.59 16.47 -25.09
CA ASP A 11 -7.03 16.26 -25.26
C ASP A 11 -7.27 15.30 -26.43
N PRO A 12 -7.78 14.08 -26.18
CA PRO A 12 -8.02 13.12 -27.25
C PRO A 12 -9.11 13.58 -28.23
N ALA A 13 -10.00 14.49 -27.83
CA ALA A 13 -11.05 15.03 -28.67
C ALA A 13 -10.53 16.11 -29.65
N SER A 14 -9.33 16.67 -29.42
CA SER A 14 -8.77 17.74 -30.26
C SER A 14 -8.02 17.24 -31.50
N GLY A 15 -7.90 15.93 -31.69
CA GLY A 15 -7.07 15.34 -32.75
C GLY A 15 -5.61 15.79 -32.62
N PHE A 16 -5.01 16.23 -33.75
CA PHE A 16 -3.62 16.71 -33.77
C PHE A 16 -3.45 18.18 -33.36
N ALA A 17 -4.50 18.88 -32.91
CA ALA A 17 -4.45 20.29 -32.58
C ALA A 17 -3.60 20.64 -31.33
N GLY A 18 -3.11 19.66 -30.60
CA GLY A 18 -2.19 19.84 -29.48
C GLY A 18 -2.80 20.57 -28.27
N THR A 19 -4.14 20.66 -28.17
CA THR A 19 -4.80 21.29 -27.03
C THR A 19 -4.64 20.44 -25.77
N LEU A 20 -4.49 21.12 -24.63
CA LEU A 20 -4.34 20.49 -23.34
C LEU A 20 -5.65 20.56 -22.56
N LYS A 21 -6.03 19.44 -21.97
CA LYS A 21 -7.15 19.33 -21.05
C LYS A 21 -6.65 19.23 -19.61
N THR A 22 -7.19 20.06 -18.73
CA THR A 22 -6.90 19.98 -17.29
C THR A 22 -7.87 18.98 -16.64
N MET A 23 -7.33 18.06 -15.87
CA MET A 23 -8.10 17.00 -15.20
C MET A 23 -7.51 16.66 -13.83
N PRO A 24 -8.31 16.05 -12.92
CA PRO A 24 -7.82 15.56 -11.66
C PRO A 24 -6.69 14.52 -11.85
N ALA A 25 -5.66 14.59 -11.00
CA ALA A 25 -4.50 13.69 -11.09
C ALA A 25 -4.80 12.23 -10.73
N GLY A 26 -5.95 11.94 -10.12
CA GLY A 26 -6.27 10.63 -9.56
C GLY A 26 -6.10 9.46 -10.53
N GLY A 27 -6.54 9.60 -11.78
CA GLY A 27 -6.39 8.56 -12.79
C GLY A 27 -4.93 8.27 -13.13
N SER A 28 -4.12 9.32 -13.34
CA SER A 28 -2.69 9.18 -13.64
C SER A 28 -1.91 8.58 -12.45
N VAL A 29 -2.26 9.00 -11.23
CA VAL A 29 -1.67 8.45 -10.00
C VAL A 29 -2.04 6.98 -9.82
N ALA A 30 -3.29 6.60 -10.03
CA ALA A 30 -3.73 5.20 -9.96
C ALA A 30 -2.99 4.32 -10.99
N GLY A 31 -2.84 4.81 -12.23
CA GLY A 31 -2.07 4.12 -13.26
C GLY A 31 -0.60 3.92 -12.86
N TYR A 32 0.04 4.93 -12.27
CA TYR A 32 1.40 4.80 -11.75
C TYR A 32 1.45 3.78 -10.60
N ILE A 33 0.51 3.83 -9.65
CA ILE A 33 0.47 2.90 -8.52
C ILE A 33 0.38 1.45 -9.01
N LEU A 34 -0.48 1.16 -10.00
CA LEU A 34 -0.59 -0.17 -10.59
C LEU A 34 0.73 -0.63 -11.23
N THR A 35 1.42 0.25 -11.94
CA THR A 35 2.73 -0.05 -12.52
C THR A 35 3.77 -0.31 -11.44
N ASN A 36 3.81 0.53 -10.40
CA ASN A 36 4.72 0.34 -9.26
C ASN A 36 4.47 -1.00 -8.56
N ASP A 37 3.22 -1.36 -8.34
CA ASP A 37 2.85 -2.61 -7.68
C ASP A 37 3.30 -3.84 -8.47
N SER A 38 3.18 -3.79 -9.80
CA SER A 38 3.58 -4.92 -10.66
C SER A 38 5.09 -5.09 -10.76
N VAL A 39 5.86 -4.01 -10.62
CA VAL A 39 7.33 -4.03 -10.75
C VAL A 39 8.03 -4.19 -9.41
N ASN A 40 7.59 -3.46 -8.41
CA ASN A 40 8.28 -3.32 -7.12
C ASN A 40 7.53 -3.95 -5.94
N GLY A 41 6.27 -4.34 -6.15
CA GLY A 41 5.38 -4.77 -5.08
C GLY A 41 4.65 -3.62 -4.37
N VAL A 42 3.52 -3.96 -3.73
CA VAL A 42 2.63 -2.99 -3.04
C VAL A 42 3.31 -2.31 -1.85
N TYR A 43 4.32 -2.95 -1.26
CA TYR A 43 5.08 -2.42 -0.13
C TYR A 43 6.03 -1.26 -0.50
N LYS A 44 6.34 -1.07 -1.77
CA LYS A 44 7.14 0.07 -2.24
C LYS A 44 6.29 1.33 -2.29
N ALA A 45 6.74 2.39 -1.61
CA ALA A 45 6.06 3.68 -1.65
C ALA A 45 5.96 4.22 -3.09
N PRO A 46 4.76 4.60 -3.54
CA PRO A 46 4.55 5.11 -4.91
C PRO A 46 4.88 6.61 -5.00
N ALA A 47 6.11 6.98 -4.64
CA ALA A 47 6.60 8.35 -4.65
C ALA A 47 8.11 8.41 -4.89
N GLY A 48 8.63 9.59 -5.16
CA GLY A 48 10.04 9.88 -5.40
C GLY A 48 10.36 10.12 -6.88
N VAL A 49 11.64 10.29 -7.19
CA VAL A 49 12.12 10.62 -8.54
C VAL A 49 11.79 9.55 -9.60
N GLY A 50 11.61 8.29 -9.18
CA GLY A 50 11.16 7.21 -10.05
C GLY A 50 9.64 7.16 -10.26
N ALA A 51 8.87 7.97 -9.51
CA ALA A 51 7.41 8.00 -9.59
C ALA A 51 6.90 8.94 -10.68
N GLN A 52 7.42 8.76 -11.90
CA GLN A 52 7.06 9.56 -13.06
C GLN A 52 5.67 9.23 -13.57
N LEU A 53 4.84 10.25 -13.72
CA LEU A 53 3.53 10.14 -14.36
C LEU A 53 3.68 10.11 -15.89
N ARG A 54 3.12 9.08 -16.50
CA ARG A 54 3.09 8.93 -17.95
C ARG A 54 1.87 9.64 -18.53
N ASN A 55 2.00 10.12 -19.77
CA ASN A 55 0.92 10.82 -20.51
C ASN A 55 0.43 12.10 -19.83
N VAL A 56 1.23 12.67 -18.94
CA VAL A 56 1.00 13.96 -18.30
C VAL A 56 2.04 14.95 -18.82
N ILE A 57 1.58 16.10 -19.33
CA ILE A 57 2.44 17.09 -20.00
C ILE A 57 2.87 18.18 -19.02
N ALA A 58 1.95 18.66 -18.20
CA ALA A 58 2.21 19.72 -17.23
C ALA A 58 1.31 19.60 -16.01
N THR A 59 1.62 20.34 -14.98
CA THR A 59 0.71 20.60 -13.85
C THR A 59 -0.17 21.82 -14.14
N ALA A 60 -1.37 21.86 -13.57
CA ALA A 60 -2.26 23.01 -13.70
C ALA A 60 -1.72 24.22 -12.94
N THR A 61 -0.94 24.00 -11.88
CA THR A 61 -0.33 25.03 -11.03
C THR A 61 1.11 24.63 -10.73
N ASN A 62 2.03 25.58 -10.81
CA ASN A 62 3.41 25.37 -10.38
C ASN A 62 3.51 25.56 -8.87
N LEU A 63 4.15 24.60 -8.20
CA LEU A 63 4.38 24.63 -6.76
C LEU A 63 5.72 25.27 -6.44
N THR A 64 5.73 26.25 -5.53
CA THR A 64 6.94 26.81 -4.92
C THR A 64 7.38 25.98 -3.74
N SER A 65 8.60 26.18 -3.23
CA SER A 65 9.09 25.49 -2.03
C SER A 65 8.19 25.74 -0.81
N SER A 66 7.72 26.99 -0.63
CA SER A 66 6.79 27.31 0.46
C SER A 66 5.47 26.54 0.34
N ASN A 67 4.91 26.41 -0.88
CA ASN A 67 3.70 25.62 -1.06
C ASN A 67 3.92 24.12 -0.72
N LEU A 68 5.11 23.58 -0.99
CA LEU A 68 5.44 22.20 -0.65
C LEU A 68 5.51 21.98 0.85
N ASP A 69 6.09 22.95 1.57
CA ASP A 69 6.14 22.92 3.03
C ASP A 69 4.73 22.96 3.63
N ASP A 70 3.88 23.86 3.16
CA ASP A 70 2.48 23.98 3.58
C ASP A 70 1.69 22.69 3.35
N LEU A 71 1.84 22.06 2.16
CA LEU A 71 1.16 20.82 1.81
C LEU A 71 1.62 19.64 2.69
N ASN A 72 2.87 19.65 3.12
CA ASN A 72 3.47 18.56 3.90
C ASN A 72 3.20 18.71 5.41
N THR A 73 3.13 19.95 5.92
CA THR A 73 2.91 20.26 7.35
C THR A 73 1.44 20.37 7.71
N ALA A 74 0.53 20.40 6.74
CA ALA A 74 -0.91 20.45 6.98
C ALA A 74 -1.37 19.28 7.85
N THR A 75 -2.40 19.50 8.67
CA THR A 75 -3.05 18.45 9.49
C THR A 75 -3.44 17.23 8.65
N TYR A 76 -3.88 17.48 7.43
CA TYR A 76 -4.16 16.45 6.42
C TYR A 76 -3.19 16.62 5.26
N PRO A 77 -2.07 15.87 5.23
CA PRO A 77 -1.02 16.06 4.24
C PRO A 77 -1.53 15.77 2.83
N VAL A 78 -1.07 16.59 1.89
CA VAL A 78 -1.38 16.48 0.47
C VAL A 78 -0.12 16.13 -0.30
N ASN A 79 -0.19 15.07 -1.09
CA ASN A 79 0.95 14.58 -1.87
C ASN A 79 1.16 15.47 -3.11
N ALA A 80 2.31 16.09 -3.20
CA ALA A 80 2.64 16.99 -4.29
C ALA A 80 3.00 16.25 -5.58
N ILE A 81 2.54 16.76 -6.72
CA ILE A 81 3.01 16.37 -8.05
C ILE A 81 3.77 17.57 -8.61
N ARG A 82 5.04 17.38 -8.97
CA ARG A 82 5.88 18.46 -9.48
C ARG A 82 6.87 17.98 -10.54
N PRO A 83 7.35 18.89 -11.39
CA PRO A 83 8.43 18.58 -12.32
C PRO A 83 9.74 18.39 -11.54
N ILE A 84 10.46 17.33 -11.87
CA ILE A 84 11.81 17.06 -11.38
C ILE A 84 12.77 17.08 -12.57
N PRO A 85 13.84 17.88 -12.54
CA PRO A 85 14.82 17.92 -13.61
C PRO A 85 15.34 16.51 -13.95
N GLY A 86 15.29 16.13 -15.22
CA GLY A 86 15.72 14.82 -15.69
C GLY A 86 14.73 13.65 -15.50
N SER A 87 13.68 13.82 -14.66
CA SER A 87 12.71 12.76 -14.36
C SER A 87 11.27 13.08 -14.76
N GLY A 88 11.01 14.30 -15.24
CA GLY A 88 9.65 14.71 -15.64
C GLY A 88 8.73 15.01 -14.45
N LEU A 89 7.44 14.80 -14.62
CA LEU A 89 6.43 15.03 -13.58
C LEU A 89 6.36 13.82 -12.65
N CYS A 90 6.74 14.02 -11.39
CA CYS A 90 6.82 12.96 -10.40
C CYS A 90 5.87 13.20 -9.22
N ILE A 91 5.40 12.09 -8.64
CA ILE A 91 4.69 12.09 -7.37
C ILE A 91 5.73 12.21 -6.24
N MET A 92 5.64 13.26 -5.43
CA MET A 92 6.61 13.57 -4.38
C MET A 92 5.96 13.50 -2.99
N GLY A 93 5.16 12.45 -2.76
CA GLY A 93 4.56 12.16 -1.47
C GLY A 93 3.76 10.87 -1.50
N ALA A 94 3.76 10.14 -0.39
CA ALA A 94 3.04 8.88 -0.23
C ALA A 94 2.28 8.83 1.11
N ARG A 95 1.77 9.98 1.57
CA ARG A 95 1.02 10.06 2.82
C ARG A 95 -0.48 9.87 2.59
N THR A 96 -1.12 9.26 3.55
CA THR A 96 -2.59 9.22 3.66
C THR A 96 -3.07 10.43 4.48
N ILE A 97 -4.37 10.64 4.53
CA ILE A 97 -4.97 11.64 5.41
C ILE A 97 -5.24 11.10 6.82
N SER A 98 -4.75 9.91 7.14
CA SER A 98 -4.92 9.30 8.46
C SER A 98 -3.98 9.94 9.49
N THR A 99 -4.49 10.19 10.67
CA THR A 99 -3.71 10.62 11.84
C THR A 99 -3.07 9.45 12.58
N ASP A 100 -3.52 8.21 12.31
CA ASP A 100 -2.92 7.00 12.85
C ASP A 100 -1.55 6.72 12.23
N ARG A 101 -0.54 6.51 13.07
CA ARG A 101 0.85 6.23 12.66
C ARG A 101 0.96 4.99 11.77
N ASN A 102 0.17 3.95 12.04
CA ASN A 102 0.21 2.69 11.30
C ASN A 102 -0.44 2.80 9.92
N SER A 103 -1.26 3.81 9.70
CA SER A 103 -1.95 4.08 8.44
C SER A 103 -1.45 5.34 7.74
N ARG A 104 -0.36 5.95 8.23
CA ARG A 104 0.18 7.22 7.71
C ARG A 104 0.60 7.14 6.25
N TYR A 105 1.20 6.03 5.82
CA TYR A 105 1.74 5.88 4.47
C TYR A 105 0.87 5.01 3.58
N VAL A 106 0.80 5.38 2.31
CA VAL A 106 0.00 4.68 1.29
C VAL A 106 0.46 3.23 1.13
N ASN A 107 1.76 2.99 1.02
CA ASN A 107 2.32 1.64 0.91
C ASN A 107 2.02 0.79 2.15
N THR A 108 2.24 1.31 3.36
CA THR A 108 1.97 0.61 4.62
C THR A 108 0.51 0.18 4.70
N ARG A 109 -0.42 1.12 4.44
CA ARG A 109 -1.87 0.82 4.48
C ARG A 109 -2.28 -0.20 3.41
N ARG A 110 -1.75 -0.07 2.18
CA ARG A 110 -2.08 -0.97 1.06
C ARG A 110 -1.50 -2.36 1.28
N THR A 111 -0.26 -2.46 1.79
CA THR A 111 0.35 -3.76 2.15
C THR A 111 -0.48 -4.47 3.21
N LEU A 112 -0.93 -3.76 4.25
CA LEU A 112 -1.80 -4.36 5.27
C LEU A 112 -3.12 -4.86 4.68
N LEU A 113 -3.74 -4.11 3.78
CA LEU A 113 -4.97 -4.53 3.09
C LEU A 113 -4.73 -5.76 2.21
N GLN A 114 -3.62 -5.82 1.50
CA GLN A 114 -3.23 -6.97 0.69
C GLN A 114 -3.01 -8.21 1.57
N ILE A 115 -2.28 -8.08 2.68
CA ILE A 115 -2.06 -9.18 3.64
C ILE A 115 -3.40 -9.69 4.16
N LYS A 116 -4.27 -8.81 4.65
CA LYS A 116 -5.60 -9.20 5.14
C LYS A 116 -6.42 -9.96 4.11
N LYS A 117 -6.48 -9.46 2.89
CA LYS A 117 -7.21 -10.12 1.80
C LYS A 117 -6.60 -11.48 1.48
N ARG A 118 -5.27 -11.55 1.35
CA ARG A 118 -4.58 -12.79 1.00
C ARG A 118 -4.69 -13.86 2.09
N LEU A 119 -4.57 -13.48 3.36
CA LEU A 119 -4.76 -14.40 4.47
C LEU A 119 -6.19 -14.94 4.50
N ALA A 120 -7.20 -14.10 4.30
CA ALA A 120 -8.59 -14.55 4.22
C ALA A 120 -8.81 -15.56 3.09
N ASP A 121 -8.23 -15.31 1.91
CA ASP A 121 -8.33 -16.23 0.78
C ASP A 121 -7.59 -17.56 1.05
N LEU A 122 -6.41 -17.50 1.65
CA LEU A 122 -5.58 -18.67 1.97
C LEU A 122 -6.18 -19.53 3.07
N THR A 123 -6.95 -18.97 4.00
CA THR A 123 -7.57 -19.70 5.12
C THR A 123 -9.02 -20.08 4.84
N ALA A 124 -9.56 -19.77 3.67
CA ALA A 124 -10.96 -20.08 3.31
C ALA A 124 -11.29 -21.58 3.38
N PHE A 125 -10.31 -22.47 3.22
CA PHE A 125 -10.50 -23.92 3.36
C PHE A 125 -10.86 -24.35 4.77
N ALA A 126 -10.58 -23.53 5.80
CA ALA A 126 -10.83 -23.87 7.20
C ALA A 126 -12.33 -23.86 7.55
N VAL A 127 -13.16 -23.27 6.70
CA VAL A 127 -14.61 -23.19 6.90
C VAL A 127 -15.21 -24.60 6.78
N PHE A 128 -15.97 -25.01 7.81
CA PHE A 128 -16.57 -26.35 7.98
C PHE A 128 -15.58 -27.50 8.21
N GLU A 129 -14.29 -27.24 8.39
CA GLU A 129 -13.33 -28.24 8.83
C GLU A 129 -13.45 -28.49 10.35
N SER A 130 -12.98 -29.66 10.82
CA SER A 130 -12.95 -29.97 12.24
C SER A 130 -12.00 -29.03 12.99
N ASN A 131 -12.51 -28.26 13.94
CA ASN A 131 -11.76 -27.28 14.72
C ASN A 131 -10.89 -27.98 15.77
N ASN A 132 -9.68 -28.38 15.38
CA ASN A 132 -8.72 -29.11 16.19
C ASN A 132 -7.27 -28.68 15.89
N VAL A 133 -6.33 -29.22 16.64
CA VAL A 133 -4.89 -28.92 16.53
C VAL A 133 -4.34 -29.14 15.12
N LEU A 134 -4.81 -30.16 14.39
CA LEU A 134 -4.37 -30.43 13.03
C LEU A 134 -4.78 -29.31 12.05
N LEU A 135 -5.99 -28.79 12.21
CA LEU A 135 -6.45 -27.64 11.44
C LEU A 135 -5.62 -26.40 11.79
N TRP A 136 -5.38 -26.15 13.07
CA TRP A 136 -4.59 -24.99 13.52
C TRP A 136 -3.18 -24.99 12.97
N ASP A 137 -2.50 -26.15 13.01
CA ASP A 137 -1.16 -26.32 12.43
C ASP A 137 -1.14 -26.08 10.92
N LYS A 138 -2.15 -26.56 10.20
CA LYS A 138 -2.29 -26.34 8.75
C LYS A 138 -2.48 -24.87 8.44
N VAL A 139 -3.38 -24.17 9.14
CA VAL A 139 -3.64 -22.74 9.00
C VAL A 139 -2.38 -21.93 9.31
N ARG A 140 -1.73 -22.20 10.45
CA ARG A 140 -0.48 -21.54 10.85
C ARG A 140 0.61 -21.72 9.79
N THR A 141 0.77 -22.92 9.26
CA THR A 141 1.76 -23.22 8.22
C THR A 141 1.53 -22.43 6.96
N VAL A 142 0.29 -22.42 6.43
CA VAL A 142 -0.05 -21.69 5.21
C VAL A 142 0.17 -20.18 5.37
N CYS A 143 -0.26 -19.61 6.50
CA CYS A 143 -0.04 -18.19 6.81
C CYS A 143 1.45 -17.85 6.93
N THR A 144 2.23 -18.72 7.61
CA THR A 144 3.68 -18.53 7.80
C THR A 144 4.42 -18.58 6.47
N ILE A 145 4.10 -19.50 5.57
CA ILE A 145 4.72 -19.60 4.24
C ILE A 145 4.52 -18.29 3.49
N TYR A 146 3.29 -17.79 3.39
CA TYR A 146 2.98 -16.56 2.69
C TYR A 146 3.71 -15.33 3.27
N LEU A 147 3.71 -15.20 4.60
CA LEU A 147 4.37 -14.07 5.25
C LEU A 147 5.89 -14.13 5.12
N ASN A 148 6.47 -15.34 5.12
CA ASN A 148 7.90 -15.55 4.88
C ASN A 148 8.29 -15.17 3.43
N GLU A 149 7.49 -15.56 2.44
CA GLU A 149 7.69 -15.14 1.05
C GLU A 149 7.64 -13.61 0.92
N LEU A 150 6.66 -12.97 1.56
CA LEU A 150 6.53 -11.51 1.56
C LEU A 150 7.72 -10.83 2.24
N TRP A 151 8.23 -11.39 3.35
CA TRP A 151 9.42 -10.89 4.03
C TRP A 151 10.67 -11.06 3.17
N GLN A 152 10.89 -12.21 2.55
CA GLN A 152 12.01 -12.46 1.64
C GLN A 152 11.99 -11.53 0.43
N ALA A 153 10.81 -11.17 -0.07
CA ALA A 153 10.63 -10.16 -1.12
C ALA A 153 10.91 -8.72 -0.64
N GLY A 154 11.20 -8.50 0.65
CA GLY A 154 11.45 -7.17 1.22
C GLY A 154 10.17 -6.40 1.60
N GLY A 155 9.01 -7.07 1.62
CA GLY A 155 7.73 -6.44 1.94
C GLY A 155 7.50 -6.18 3.43
N LEU A 156 8.23 -6.88 4.30
CA LEU A 156 8.18 -6.71 5.74
C LEU A 156 9.54 -6.24 6.28
N LYS A 157 9.49 -5.49 7.38
CA LYS A 157 10.66 -5.00 8.10
C LYS A 157 11.12 -6.07 9.10
N GLY A 158 12.43 -6.30 9.20
CA GLY A 158 13.03 -7.20 10.17
C GLY A 158 14.27 -7.89 9.62
N ILE A 159 15.25 -8.16 10.47
CA ILE A 159 16.50 -8.85 10.12
C ILE A 159 16.33 -10.39 10.11
N SER A 160 15.24 -10.88 10.70
CA SER A 160 14.85 -12.29 10.74
C SER A 160 13.35 -12.43 10.55
N ALA A 161 12.87 -13.59 10.13
CA ALA A 161 11.45 -13.88 10.00
C ALA A 161 10.70 -13.64 11.33
N THR A 162 11.29 -14.04 12.45
CA THR A 162 10.70 -13.88 13.80
C THR A 162 10.59 -12.43 14.26
N SER A 163 11.40 -11.52 13.71
CA SER A 163 11.28 -10.07 13.94
C SER A 163 10.37 -9.37 12.95
N ALA A 164 10.05 -10.02 11.82
CA ALA A 164 9.23 -9.46 10.76
C ALA A 164 7.75 -9.77 10.92
N PHE A 165 7.41 -10.95 11.42
CA PHE A 165 6.02 -11.36 11.61
C PHE A 165 5.90 -12.48 12.64
N TYR A 166 4.67 -12.68 13.14
CA TYR A 166 4.28 -13.87 13.89
C TYR A 166 2.88 -14.33 13.47
N VAL A 167 2.61 -15.62 13.67
CA VAL A 167 1.30 -16.23 13.45
C VAL A 167 0.99 -17.12 14.63
N THR A 168 -0.07 -16.82 15.35
CA THR A 168 -0.59 -17.62 16.48
C THR A 168 -1.93 -18.23 16.07
N CYS A 169 -1.98 -19.53 16.08
CA CYS A 169 -3.19 -20.33 15.91
C CYS A 169 -2.96 -21.66 16.66
N ASP A 170 -3.24 -21.63 17.95
CA ASP A 170 -3.00 -22.72 18.88
C ASP A 170 -3.98 -22.65 20.08
N ASP A 171 -3.75 -23.43 21.13
CA ASP A 171 -4.57 -23.47 22.33
C ASP A 171 -4.57 -22.17 23.15
N THR A 172 -3.61 -21.29 22.93
CA THR A 172 -3.55 -19.98 23.62
C THR A 172 -4.59 -19.00 23.14
N ASN A 173 -4.95 -19.05 21.85
CA ASN A 173 -5.97 -18.18 21.24
C ASN A 173 -7.22 -18.93 20.78
N ASN A 174 -7.24 -20.29 20.81
CA ASN A 174 -8.41 -21.12 20.57
C ASN A 174 -8.75 -21.92 21.82
N THR A 175 -9.48 -21.31 22.73
CA THR A 175 -9.91 -21.91 23.98
C THR A 175 -10.98 -22.98 23.73
N ALA A 176 -11.18 -23.91 24.68
CA ALA A 176 -12.24 -24.91 24.59
C ALA A 176 -13.63 -24.29 24.37
N GLU A 177 -13.87 -23.09 24.91
CA GLU A 177 -15.10 -22.34 24.72
C GLU A 177 -15.24 -21.87 23.26
N SER A 178 -14.24 -21.20 22.68
CA SER A 178 -14.27 -20.75 21.29
C SER A 178 -14.40 -21.92 20.30
N VAL A 179 -13.75 -23.04 20.59
CA VAL A 179 -13.87 -24.26 19.79
C VAL A 179 -15.28 -24.84 19.84
N ALA A 180 -15.92 -24.85 21.02
CA ALA A 180 -17.30 -25.31 21.19
C ALA A 180 -18.30 -24.41 20.48
N GLU A 181 -18.02 -23.10 20.36
CA GLU A 181 -18.80 -22.13 19.57
C GLU A 181 -18.52 -22.20 18.06
N GLY A 182 -17.60 -23.05 17.62
CA GLY A 182 -17.22 -23.15 16.21
C GLY A 182 -16.34 -21.99 15.71
N ILE A 183 -15.70 -21.23 16.63
CA ILE A 183 -14.86 -20.10 16.31
C ILE A 183 -13.40 -20.55 16.18
N LEU A 184 -12.76 -20.18 15.06
CA LEU A 184 -11.33 -20.35 14.84
C LEU A 184 -10.66 -18.96 14.88
N ASN A 185 -9.77 -18.75 15.85
CA ASN A 185 -9.02 -17.51 16.01
C ASN A 185 -7.62 -17.64 15.40
N ILE A 186 -7.26 -16.72 14.54
CA ILE A 186 -5.94 -16.62 13.92
C ILE A 186 -5.41 -15.22 14.21
N GLU A 187 -4.33 -15.12 14.98
CA GLU A 187 -3.67 -13.86 15.25
C GLU A 187 -2.40 -13.72 14.40
N VAL A 188 -2.28 -12.59 13.69
CA VAL A 188 -1.12 -12.30 12.84
C VAL A 188 -0.59 -10.91 13.13
N GLY A 189 0.67 -10.83 13.53
CA GLY A 189 1.40 -9.57 13.65
C GLY A 189 2.43 -9.42 12.55
N VAL A 190 2.54 -8.21 11.99
CA VAL A 190 3.48 -7.91 10.89
C VAL A 190 4.18 -6.58 11.11
N ALA A 191 5.48 -6.51 10.84
CA ALA A 191 6.28 -5.30 10.84
C ALA A 191 6.32 -4.71 9.42
N LEU A 192 5.52 -3.67 9.17
CA LEU A 192 5.38 -3.07 7.83
C LEU A 192 6.52 -2.10 7.52
N GLN A 193 6.90 -2.02 6.24
CA GLN A 193 7.89 -1.06 5.74
C GLN A 193 7.32 0.37 5.74
N THR A 194 8.15 1.32 6.20
CA THR A 194 7.87 2.76 6.10
C THR A 194 8.89 3.40 5.16
N PRO A 195 8.48 4.34 4.29
CA PRO A 195 9.42 5.05 3.44
C PRO A 195 10.30 5.99 4.26
N ALA A 196 11.49 6.31 3.75
CA ALA A 196 12.28 7.46 4.20
C ALA A 196 11.71 8.73 3.54
N GLU A 197 11.53 9.79 4.32
CA GLU A 197 11.08 11.13 3.87
C GLU A 197 12.04 12.20 4.35
#